data_b9001a4bf22e38e8cf3d17455d3df563
#
_entry.id   b9001a4bf22e38e8cf3d17455d3df563
#
_cell.length_a   1.000
_cell.length_b   1.000
_cell.length_c   1.000
_cell.angle_alpha   90.00
_cell.angle_beta   90.00
_cell.angle_gamma   90.00
#
_symmetry.space_group_name_H-M   'P 1'
#
loop_
_entity.id
_entity.type
_entity.pdbx_description
1 polymer ?
#
loop_
_entity_poly.entity_id
_entity_poly.type
_entity_poly.pdbx_seq_one_letter_code
_entity_poly.pdbx_strand_id
1 'polypeptide(L)'
;MTRIKISHSKDKQFLLFAIFFLIIKLILMKDVTIYAITTAFADDQLMVHIAEKLLRLNWLGGYNHYTLAKGCFFPFFLAVGKFFHIDFISCVQIFYALSCYLFLRAIRPVICFQWTSYPFYLLMLFNPIMASSEVIQRVYRNSITPAQVLLVFGGQFGFYLRYQYGKKFSMKWAIVTTCGFISLWFSREDTIWVVPFLIVSASVIFLKAIIHGFFHNVKCKKRVQYIIILLLPFLALPVCRLPITLINGVVYNSWTDNELTHGAFPKVMKALYAIDMEEPTPYTSISREKIEKVYEISPTLASIQDSLDAVMDLYAAQSGRIEENKKYGNVENGWFFWALRDAVQLEGYYKDGRTADRFYQAIYNEIEIAFKN
;
A
#
# COMPACT_ATOMS: atom_id res chain seq x y z
N MET A 1 -24.45 8.15 -31.88
CA MET A 1 -23.62 7.29 -31.02
C MET A 1 -24.00 5.84 -31.22
N THR A 2 -23.20 5.10 -31.93
CA THR A 2 -23.44 3.69 -32.30
C THR A 2 -23.48 2.84 -31.02
N ARG A 3 -24.63 2.18 -30.75
CA ARG A 3 -24.74 1.18 -29.69
C ARG A 3 -23.70 0.08 -29.97
N ILE A 4 -22.65 0.03 -29.18
CA ILE A 4 -21.69 -1.08 -29.21
C ILE A 4 -22.48 -2.31 -28.73
N LYS A 5 -23.02 -3.09 -29.67
CA LYS A 5 -23.50 -4.47 -29.41
C LYS A 5 -22.25 -5.27 -29.02
N ILE A 6 -22.01 -5.37 -27.73
CA ILE A 6 -20.96 -6.24 -27.20
C ILE A 6 -21.42 -7.67 -27.49
N SER A 7 -20.83 -8.28 -28.51
CA SER A 7 -21.12 -9.69 -28.84
C SER A 7 -20.63 -10.58 -27.69
N HIS A 8 -21.54 -11.21 -26.97
CA HIS A 8 -21.22 -12.17 -25.89
C HIS A 8 -20.25 -13.28 -26.33
N SER A 9 -20.30 -13.68 -27.60
CA SER A 9 -19.41 -14.68 -28.17
C SER A 9 -17.94 -14.23 -28.15
N LYS A 10 -17.66 -12.99 -28.60
CA LYS A 10 -16.28 -12.43 -28.62
C LYS A 10 -15.70 -12.22 -27.21
N ASP A 11 -16.54 -11.99 -26.23
CA ASP A 11 -16.12 -11.88 -24.83
C ASP A 11 -15.67 -13.21 -24.25
N LYS A 12 -16.38 -14.29 -24.58
CA LYS A 12 -15.98 -15.66 -24.20
C LYS A 12 -14.66 -16.07 -24.86
N GLN A 13 -14.49 -15.76 -26.15
CA GLN A 13 -13.24 -16.06 -26.88
C GLN A 13 -12.04 -15.35 -26.25
N PHE A 14 -12.16 -14.07 -25.91
CA PHE A 14 -11.08 -13.33 -25.24
C PHE A 14 -10.79 -13.88 -23.84
N LEU A 15 -11.80 -14.28 -23.07
CA LEU A 15 -11.60 -14.91 -21.78
C LEU A 15 -10.87 -16.26 -21.90
N LEU A 16 -11.27 -17.12 -22.84
CA LEU A 16 -10.61 -18.40 -23.08
C LEU A 16 -9.14 -18.21 -23.51
N PHE A 17 -8.89 -17.22 -24.37
CA PHE A 17 -7.53 -16.84 -24.75
C PHE A 17 -6.70 -16.39 -23.53
N ALA A 18 -7.27 -15.53 -22.67
CA ALA A 18 -6.60 -15.04 -21.49
C ALA A 18 -6.27 -16.19 -20.51
N ILE A 19 -7.19 -17.13 -20.31
CA ILE A 19 -6.97 -18.31 -19.46
C ILE A 19 -5.89 -19.20 -20.07
N PHE A 20 -5.93 -19.46 -21.37
CA PHE A 20 -4.93 -20.28 -22.05
C PHE A 20 -3.50 -19.74 -21.86
N PHE A 21 -3.30 -18.43 -22.07
CA PHE A 21 -1.97 -17.82 -21.90
C PHE A 21 -1.58 -17.67 -20.42
N LEU A 22 -2.52 -17.53 -19.51
CA LEU A 22 -2.23 -17.62 -18.09
C LEU A 22 -1.68 -19.01 -17.74
N ILE A 23 -2.29 -20.09 -18.23
CA ILE A 23 -1.79 -21.46 -17.99
C ILE A 23 -0.36 -21.61 -18.54
N ILE A 24 -0.10 -21.12 -19.74
CA ILE A 24 1.27 -21.12 -20.31
C ILE A 24 2.22 -20.37 -19.37
N LYS A 25 1.83 -19.17 -18.91
CA LYS A 25 2.68 -18.38 -18.02
C LYS A 25 2.95 -19.11 -16.70
N LEU A 26 1.94 -19.75 -16.10
CA LEU A 26 2.12 -20.54 -14.87
C LEU A 26 3.09 -21.71 -15.07
N ILE A 27 3.02 -22.39 -16.23
CA ILE A 27 3.96 -23.46 -16.57
C ILE A 27 5.38 -22.91 -16.71
N LEU A 28 5.57 -21.78 -17.39
CA LEU A 28 6.87 -21.13 -17.57
C LEU A 28 7.47 -20.62 -16.24
N MET A 29 6.62 -20.23 -15.30
CA MET A 29 7.05 -19.72 -13.99
C MET A 29 7.15 -20.79 -12.90
N LYS A 30 6.84 -22.05 -13.20
CA LYS A 30 6.76 -23.16 -12.25
C LYS A 30 8.04 -23.38 -11.46
N ASP A 31 9.19 -23.28 -12.12
CA ASP A 31 10.50 -23.60 -11.52
C ASP A 31 11.24 -22.33 -11.06
N VAL A 32 10.56 -21.17 -11.06
CA VAL A 32 11.14 -19.93 -10.54
C VAL A 32 11.25 -20.02 -9.03
N THR A 33 12.46 -19.90 -8.53
CA THR A 33 12.74 -19.90 -7.09
C THR A 33 12.30 -18.61 -6.43
N ILE A 34 11.77 -18.71 -5.22
CA ILE A 34 11.47 -17.57 -4.37
C ILE A 34 12.53 -17.43 -3.28
N TYR A 35 12.75 -16.23 -2.81
CA TYR A 35 13.60 -15.95 -1.67
C TYR A 35 12.95 -14.92 -0.73
N ALA A 36 13.35 -14.98 0.53
CA ALA A 36 13.08 -13.94 1.50
C ALA A 36 14.42 -13.45 2.05
N ILE A 37 14.56 -12.16 2.22
CA ILE A 37 15.75 -11.57 2.82
C ILE A 37 15.65 -11.79 4.33
N THR A 38 16.45 -12.73 4.85
CA THR A 38 16.40 -13.13 6.26
C THR A 38 16.78 -12.02 7.23
N THR A 39 17.59 -11.06 6.79
CA THR A 39 17.97 -9.86 7.54
C THR A 39 16.98 -8.72 7.43
N ALA A 40 15.94 -8.83 6.58
CA ALA A 40 14.89 -7.84 6.44
C ALA A 40 13.72 -8.14 7.41
N PHE A 41 13.98 -8.03 8.71
CA PHE A 41 13.01 -8.33 9.77
C PHE A 41 11.70 -7.54 9.65
N ALA A 42 11.81 -6.26 9.27
CA ALA A 42 10.68 -5.37 9.11
C ALA A 42 9.93 -5.53 7.77
N ASP A 43 10.44 -6.31 6.84
CA ASP A 43 9.90 -6.49 5.49
C ASP A 43 9.45 -7.93 5.22
N ASP A 44 10.31 -8.74 4.60
CA ASP A 44 9.96 -10.08 4.12
C ASP A 44 9.55 -11.01 5.26
N GLN A 45 10.35 -11.04 6.33
CA GLN A 45 10.11 -11.90 7.47
C GLN A 45 8.82 -11.50 8.19
N LEU A 46 8.60 -10.21 8.39
CA LEU A 46 7.38 -9.69 9.03
C LEU A 46 6.13 -10.10 8.25
N MET A 47 6.14 -9.96 6.90
CA MET A 47 4.99 -10.29 6.06
C MET A 47 4.61 -11.78 6.17
N VAL A 48 5.61 -12.68 6.12
CA VAL A 48 5.39 -14.12 6.26
C VAL A 48 4.89 -14.47 7.67
N HIS A 49 5.50 -13.88 8.70
CA HIS A 49 5.09 -14.10 10.10
C HIS A 49 3.63 -13.68 10.35
N ILE A 50 3.23 -12.50 9.88
CA ILE A 50 1.84 -12.04 10.00
C ILE A 50 0.89 -12.99 9.24
N ALA A 51 1.27 -13.45 8.05
CA ALA A 51 0.45 -14.41 7.30
C ALA A 51 0.24 -15.74 8.06
N GLU A 52 1.28 -16.25 8.74
CA GLU A 52 1.17 -17.42 9.61
C GLU A 52 0.24 -17.18 10.80
N LYS A 53 0.31 -15.99 11.43
CA LYS A 53 -0.59 -15.64 12.54
C LYS A 53 -2.03 -15.57 12.08
N LEU A 54 -2.30 -14.96 10.92
CA LEU A 54 -3.64 -14.92 10.32
C LEU A 54 -4.20 -16.33 10.05
N LEU A 55 -3.39 -17.25 9.53
CA LEU A 55 -3.80 -18.65 9.32
C LEU A 55 -4.13 -19.39 10.62
N ARG A 56 -3.50 -19.01 11.74
CA ARG A 56 -3.77 -19.54 13.07
C ARG A 56 -4.89 -18.79 13.80
N LEU A 57 -5.59 -17.88 13.14
CA LEU A 57 -6.62 -16.99 13.71
C LEU A 57 -6.10 -16.13 14.89
N ASN A 58 -4.81 -15.85 14.89
CA ASN A 58 -4.13 -15.02 15.89
C ASN A 58 -3.77 -13.64 15.33
N TRP A 59 -4.76 -12.96 14.76
CA TRP A 59 -4.65 -11.63 14.14
C TRP A 59 -3.23 -11.37 13.55
N LEU A 60 -2.55 -10.27 13.92
CA LEU A 60 -1.18 -9.96 13.44
C LEU A 60 -0.09 -10.48 14.40
N GLY A 61 -0.44 -11.28 15.42
CA GLY A 61 0.48 -11.80 16.43
C GLY A 61 0.61 -10.93 17.68
N GLY A 62 1.72 -11.05 18.41
CA GLY A 62 2.00 -10.22 19.58
C GLY A 62 2.34 -8.77 19.21
N TYR A 63 1.98 -7.82 20.09
CA TYR A 63 2.31 -6.43 19.88
C TYR A 63 3.81 -6.15 20.13
N ASN A 64 4.46 -5.49 19.18
CA ASN A 64 5.84 -5.05 19.25
C ASN A 64 6.08 -3.90 18.27
N HIS A 65 7.31 -3.38 18.20
CA HIS A 65 7.69 -2.27 17.33
C HIS A 65 7.49 -2.51 15.82
N TYR A 66 7.32 -3.75 15.35
CA TYR A 66 6.95 -4.08 13.96
C TYR A 66 5.44 -4.16 13.75
N THR A 67 4.67 -4.42 14.82
CA THR A 67 3.21 -4.54 14.73
C THR A 67 2.61 -3.20 14.30
N LEU A 68 1.61 -3.24 13.40
CA LEU A 68 0.96 -2.07 12.81
C LEU A 68 1.88 -1.12 12.04
N ALA A 69 3.14 -1.49 11.78
CA ALA A 69 4.06 -0.70 10.96
C ALA A 69 3.84 -0.91 9.46
N LYS A 70 3.23 -2.01 9.08
CA LYS A 70 2.96 -2.36 7.68
C LYS A 70 1.48 -2.67 7.47
N GLY A 71 1.00 -2.43 6.24
CA GLY A 71 -0.37 -2.76 5.86
C GLY A 71 -0.65 -4.27 5.90
N CYS A 72 -1.86 -4.66 6.31
CA CYS A 72 -2.24 -6.06 6.53
C CYS A 72 -2.68 -6.81 5.27
N PHE A 73 -2.88 -6.13 4.11
CA PHE A 73 -3.42 -6.79 2.93
C PHE A 73 -2.45 -7.79 2.29
N PHE A 74 -1.16 -7.47 2.20
CA PHE A 74 -0.20 -8.41 1.61
C PHE A 74 -0.04 -9.69 2.46
N PRO A 75 0.13 -9.63 3.79
CA PRO A 75 0.05 -10.81 4.63
C PRO A 75 -1.26 -11.61 4.47
N PHE A 76 -2.39 -10.93 4.37
CA PHE A 76 -3.68 -11.58 4.09
C PHE A 76 -3.68 -12.29 2.71
N PHE A 77 -3.13 -11.66 1.68
CA PHE A 77 -2.95 -12.28 0.35
C PHE A 77 -2.11 -13.55 0.43
N LEU A 78 -0.99 -13.54 1.17
CA LEU A 78 -0.15 -14.73 1.41
C LEU A 78 -0.93 -15.82 2.15
N ALA A 79 -1.66 -15.46 3.20
CA ALA A 79 -2.47 -16.38 3.98
C ALA A 79 -3.56 -17.06 3.14
N VAL A 80 -4.25 -16.29 2.28
CA VAL A 80 -5.25 -16.83 1.34
C VAL A 80 -4.63 -17.79 0.35
N GLY A 81 -3.47 -17.45 -0.25
CA GLY A 81 -2.74 -18.36 -1.15
C GLY A 81 -2.38 -19.67 -0.45
N LYS A 82 -1.84 -19.60 0.75
CA LYS A 82 -1.48 -20.79 1.54
C LYS A 82 -2.70 -21.61 1.95
N PHE A 83 -3.80 -20.97 2.32
CA PHE A 83 -5.05 -21.65 2.66
C PHE A 83 -5.60 -22.49 1.50
N PHE A 84 -5.51 -21.98 0.26
CA PHE A 84 -5.91 -22.71 -0.95
C PHE A 84 -4.79 -23.59 -1.54
N HIS A 85 -3.65 -23.74 -0.87
CA HIS A 85 -2.48 -24.51 -1.33
C HIS A 85 -1.95 -24.05 -2.70
N ILE A 86 -2.08 -22.77 -3.00
CA ILE A 86 -1.54 -22.15 -4.22
C ILE A 86 -0.20 -21.51 -3.84
N ASP A 87 0.86 -21.82 -4.59
CA ASP A 87 2.17 -21.20 -4.36
C ASP A 87 2.16 -19.70 -4.61
N PHE A 88 3.11 -18.99 -4.00
CA PHE A 88 3.20 -17.53 -4.03
C PHE A 88 3.25 -16.96 -5.44
N ILE A 89 4.12 -17.52 -6.30
CA ILE A 89 4.29 -17.03 -7.67
C ILE A 89 3.00 -17.21 -8.46
N SER A 90 2.36 -18.37 -8.37
CA SER A 90 1.07 -18.62 -9.02
C SER A 90 0.00 -17.65 -8.54
N CYS A 91 -0.12 -17.38 -7.23
CA CYS A 91 -1.05 -16.37 -6.70
C CYS A 91 -0.81 -14.99 -7.32
N VAL A 92 0.44 -14.54 -7.37
CA VAL A 92 0.81 -13.24 -7.95
C VAL A 92 0.49 -13.19 -9.44
N GLN A 93 0.83 -14.24 -10.20
CA GLN A 93 0.59 -14.29 -11.64
C GLN A 93 -0.91 -14.34 -11.98
N ILE A 94 -1.71 -15.09 -11.22
CA ILE A 94 -3.18 -15.14 -11.38
C ILE A 94 -3.78 -13.76 -11.10
N PHE A 95 -3.37 -13.10 -10.01
CA PHE A 95 -3.86 -11.77 -9.66
C PHE A 95 -3.49 -10.72 -10.71
N TYR A 96 -2.25 -10.77 -11.23
CA TYR A 96 -1.79 -9.89 -12.28
C TYR A 96 -2.51 -10.14 -13.62
N ALA A 97 -2.65 -11.40 -14.03
CA ALA A 97 -3.36 -11.77 -15.27
C ALA A 97 -4.83 -11.32 -15.25
N LEU A 98 -5.51 -11.50 -14.10
CA LEU A 98 -6.87 -11.00 -13.90
C LEU A 98 -6.92 -9.48 -14.05
N SER A 99 -5.96 -8.77 -13.47
CA SER A 99 -5.88 -7.30 -13.53
C SER A 99 -5.64 -6.81 -14.97
N CYS A 100 -4.75 -7.46 -15.73
CA CYS A 100 -4.52 -7.19 -17.15
C CYS A 100 -5.81 -7.42 -17.97
N TYR A 101 -6.50 -8.54 -17.74
CA TYR A 101 -7.76 -8.85 -18.39
C TYR A 101 -8.82 -7.77 -18.12
N LEU A 102 -9.01 -7.40 -16.85
CA LEU A 102 -9.98 -6.38 -16.44
C LEU A 102 -9.62 -5.01 -17.01
N PHE A 103 -8.35 -4.64 -17.02
CA PHE A 103 -7.87 -3.38 -17.62
C PHE A 103 -8.20 -3.30 -19.11
N LEU A 104 -7.89 -4.33 -19.88
CA LEU A 104 -8.22 -4.35 -21.30
C LEU A 104 -9.73 -4.37 -21.57
N ARG A 105 -10.49 -5.06 -20.73
CA ARG A 105 -11.97 -4.98 -20.74
C ARG A 105 -12.48 -3.57 -20.45
N ALA A 106 -11.80 -2.84 -19.59
CA ALA A 106 -12.13 -1.47 -19.25
C ALA A 106 -11.97 -0.54 -20.46
N ILE A 107 -10.82 -0.59 -21.12
CA ILE A 107 -10.49 0.32 -22.24
C ILE A 107 -11.03 -0.15 -23.61
N ARG A 108 -11.63 -1.34 -23.68
CA ARG A 108 -12.15 -1.91 -24.94
C ARG A 108 -13.03 -0.98 -25.79
N PRO A 109 -13.89 -0.08 -25.23
CA PRO A 109 -14.70 0.83 -26.04
C PRO A 109 -13.89 1.82 -26.88
N VAL A 110 -12.63 2.08 -26.54
CA VAL A 110 -11.73 2.99 -27.27
C VAL A 110 -10.75 2.26 -28.18
N ILE A 111 -10.71 0.93 -28.12
CA ILE A 111 -9.88 0.10 -28.99
C ILE A 111 -10.58 -0.01 -30.36
N CYS A 112 -9.98 0.56 -31.40
CA CYS A 112 -10.55 0.60 -32.76
C CYS A 112 -10.76 -0.81 -33.35
N PHE A 113 -9.77 -1.69 -33.23
CA PHE A 113 -9.83 -3.06 -33.71
C PHE A 113 -9.85 -4.05 -32.56
N GLN A 114 -10.92 -4.78 -32.40
CA GLN A 114 -11.09 -5.70 -31.27
C GLN A 114 -10.00 -6.78 -31.17
N TRP A 115 -9.43 -7.20 -32.30
CA TRP A 115 -8.35 -8.18 -32.34
C TRP A 115 -7.06 -7.67 -31.69
N THR A 116 -6.83 -6.35 -31.64
CA THR A 116 -5.63 -5.78 -30.99
C THR A 116 -5.62 -6.00 -29.49
N SER A 117 -6.76 -6.31 -28.87
CA SER A 117 -6.81 -6.69 -27.44
C SER A 117 -6.00 -7.96 -27.14
N TYR A 118 -5.84 -8.86 -28.08
CA TYR A 118 -5.09 -10.10 -27.91
C TYR A 118 -3.58 -9.86 -27.77
N PRO A 119 -2.90 -9.21 -28.72
CA PRO A 119 -1.48 -8.88 -28.56
C PRO A 119 -1.22 -7.93 -27.38
N PHE A 120 -2.10 -6.96 -27.11
CA PHE A 120 -1.94 -6.11 -25.92
C PHE A 120 -2.03 -6.92 -24.62
N TYR A 121 -2.91 -7.90 -24.53
CA TYR A 121 -2.96 -8.79 -23.37
C TYR A 121 -1.66 -9.56 -23.20
N LEU A 122 -1.09 -10.09 -24.27
CA LEU A 122 0.18 -10.80 -24.22
C LEU A 122 1.34 -9.89 -23.80
N LEU A 123 1.43 -8.68 -24.36
CA LEU A 123 2.45 -7.70 -23.98
C LEU A 123 2.34 -7.32 -22.49
N MET A 124 1.13 -7.16 -21.96
CA MET A 124 0.94 -6.90 -20.55
C MET A 124 1.25 -8.14 -19.70
N LEU A 125 0.70 -9.31 -20.05
CA LEU A 125 0.86 -10.54 -19.30
C LEU A 125 2.33 -10.96 -19.19
N PHE A 126 3.08 -10.89 -20.29
CA PHE A 126 4.50 -11.23 -20.35
C PHE A 126 5.43 -10.03 -20.20
N ASN A 127 4.97 -8.98 -19.50
CA ASN A 127 5.81 -7.84 -19.15
C ASN A 127 7.05 -8.31 -18.38
N PRO A 128 8.28 -7.92 -18.77
CA PRO A 128 9.53 -8.32 -18.13
C PRO A 128 9.59 -8.02 -16.61
N ILE A 129 8.97 -6.93 -16.15
CA ILE A 129 8.90 -6.61 -14.73
C ILE A 129 8.24 -7.73 -13.92
N MET A 130 7.21 -8.36 -14.48
CA MET A 130 6.50 -9.48 -13.84
C MET A 130 7.22 -10.83 -14.02
N ALA A 131 8.48 -10.82 -14.44
CA ALA A 131 9.41 -11.96 -14.45
C ALA A 131 10.75 -11.60 -13.77
N SER A 132 10.91 -10.35 -13.29
CA SER A 132 12.15 -9.91 -12.65
C SER A 132 12.30 -10.48 -11.24
N SER A 133 13.54 -10.74 -10.82
CA SER A 133 13.86 -11.25 -9.50
C SER A 133 13.39 -10.34 -8.37
N GLU A 134 13.56 -9.04 -8.53
CA GLU A 134 13.23 -8.06 -7.50
C GLU A 134 11.72 -7.92 -7.24
N VAL A 135 10.89 -8.17 -8.25
CA VAL A 135 9.43 -8.01 -8.12
C VAL A 135 8.75 -9.34 -7.81
N ILE A 136 9.14 -10.43 -8.46
CA ILE A 136 8.41 -11.71 -8.39
C ILE A 136 9.06 -12.73 -7.46
N GLN A 137 10.38 -12.82 -7.45
CA GLN A 137 11.06 -13.85 -6.65
C GLN A 137 11.13 -13.47 -5.17
N ARG A 138 11.15 -12.18 -4.85
CA ARG A 138 11.13 -11.72 -3.47
C ARG A 138 9.71 -11.78 -2.89
N VAL A 139 9.55 -12.43 -1.72
CA VAL A 139 8.25 -12.50 -1.01
C VAL A 139 7.96 -11.15 -0.37
N TYR A 140 7.57 -10.19 -1.20
CA TYR A 140 7.31 -8.82 -0.77
C TYR A 140 6.15 -8.17 -1.54
N ARG A 141 5.52 -7.19 -0.93
CA ARG A 141 4.32 -6.49 -1.45
C ARG A 141 4.48 -5.86 -2.84
N ASN A 142 5.71 -5.61 -3.29
CA ASN A 142 5.97 -5.09 -4.64
C ASN A 142 5.46 -6.03 -5.73
N SER A 143 5.37 -7.33 -5.47
CA SER A 143 4.89 -8.34 -6.42
C SER A 143 3.44 -8.15 -6.84
N ILE A 144 2.57 -7.66 -5.93
CA ILE A 144 1.14 -7.46 -6.20
C ILE A 144 0.80 -6.02 -6.58
N THR A 145 1.67 -5.06 -6.33
CA THR A 145 1.42 -3.64 -6.59
C THR A 145 1.04 -3.35 -8.06
N PRO A 146 1.69 -3.92 -9.10
CA PRO A 146 1.29 -3.68 -10.48
C PRO A 146 -0.15 -4.12 -10.77
N ALA A 147 -0.59 -5.24 -10.20
CA ALA A 147 -1.96 -5.73 -10.34
C ALA A 147 -2.97 -4.77 -9.70
N GLN A 148 -2.68 -4.29 -8.49
CA GLN A 148 -3.54 -3.36 -7.76
C GLN A 148 -3.69 -2.04 -8.50
N VAL A 149 -2.60 -1.49 -9.02
CA VAL A 149 -2.60 -0.25 -9.82
C VAL A 149 -3.42 -0.42 -11.10
N LEU A 150 -3.27 -1.53 -11.83
CA LEU A 150 -4.08 -1.83 -13.00
C LEU A 150 -5.57 -1.91 -12.69
N LEU A 151 -5.96 -2.45 -11.53
CA LEU A 151 -7.37 -2.47 -11.10
C LEU A 151 -7.90 -1.06 -10.84
N VAL A 152 -7.12 -0.20 -10.18
CA VAL A 152 -7.53 1.19 -9.91
C VAL A 152 -7.74 1.95 -11.22
N PHE A 153 -6.73 1.98 -12.07
CA PHE A 153 -6.80 2.72 -13.34
C PHE A 153 -7.84 2.10 -14.29
N GLY A 154 -7.82 0.78 -14.44
CA GLY A 154 -8.78 0.06 -15.29
C GLY A 154 -10.22 0.27 -14.81
N GLY A 155 -10.46 0.22 -13.51
CA GLY A 155 -11.78 0.46 -12.94
C GLY A 155 -12.28 1.88 -13.24
N GLN A 156 -11.45 2.91 -13.05
CA GLN A 156 -11.81 4.30 -13.37
C GLN A 156 -12.05 4.52 -14.87
N PHE A 157 -11.18 4.01 -15.75
CA PHE A 157 -11.42 4.06 -17.19
C PHE A 157 -12.69 3.30 -17.59
N GLY A 158 -12.89 2.13 -17.01
CA GLY A 158 -14.09 1.33 -17.26
C GLY A 158 -15.38 2.04 -16.85
N PHE A 159 -15.36 2.74 -15.72
CA PHE A 159 -16.45 3.59 -15.25
C PHE A 159 -16.68 4.76 -16.20
N TYR A 160 -15.63 5.54 -16.49
CA TYR A 160 -15.69 6.69 -17.38
C TYR A 160 -16.27 6.38 -18.75
N LEU A 161 -15.87 5.27 -19.34
CA LEU A 161 -16.31 4.87 -20.68
C LEU A 161 -17.72 4.27 -20.70
N ARG A 162 -18.29 3.91 -19.53
CA ARG A 162 -19.58 3.17 -19.48
C ARG A 162 -20.64 3.77 -18.57
N TYR A 163 -20.39 4.88 -17.89
CA TYR A 163 -21.38 5.43 -16.94
C TYR A 163 -22.73 5.73 -17.61
N GLN A 164 -22.76 5.99 -18.92
CA GLN A 164 -23.96 6.26 -19.69
C GLN A 164 -24.80 5.01 -19.98
N TYR A 165 -24.21 3.80 -19.92
CA TYR A 165 -24.89 2.54 -20.27
C TYR A 165 -25.75 1.95 -19.12
N GLY A 166 -25.76 2.60 -17.96
CA GLY A 166 -26.62 2.27 -16.85
C GLY A 166 -25.91 1.79 -15.59
N LYS A 167 -26.65 1.80 -14.48
CA LYS A 167 -26.18 1.52 -13.12
C LYS A 167 -25.38 0.22 -13.00
N LYS A 168 -25.85 -0.86 -13.63
CA LYS A 168 -25.20 -2.19 -13.52
C LYS A 168 -23.77 -2.19 -14.07
N PHE A 169 -23.52 -1.49 -15.18
CA PHE A 169 -22.18 -1.40 -15.78
C PHE A 169 -21.27 -0.50 -14.98
N SER A 170 -21.77 0.65 -14.52
CA SER A 170 -21.01 1.59 -13.67
C SER A 170 -20.60 0.96 -12.35
N MET A 171 -21.51 0.23 -11.68
CA MET A 171 -21.25 -0.43 -10.40
C MET A 171 -20.13 -1.47 -10.52
N LYS A 172 -20.09 -2.27 -11.58
CA LYS A 172 -19.03 -3.26 -11.78
C LYS A 172 -17.64 -2.62 -11.78
N TRP A 173 -17.50 -1.50 -12.50
CA TRP A 173 -16.22 -0.81 -12.61
C TRP A 173 -15.85 -0.03 -11.34
N ALA A 174 -16.85 0.53 -10.66
CA ALA A 174 -16.62 1.13 -9.35
C ALA A 174 -16.13 0.09 -8.34
N ILE A 175 -16.69 -1.13 -8.35
CA ILE A 175 -16.21 -2.24 -7.50
C ILE A 175 -14.77 -2.60 -7.86
N VAL A 176 -14.42 -2.70 -9.14
CA VAL A 176 -13.03 -2.99 -9.58
C VAL A 176 -12.07 -1.92 -9.06
N THR A 177 -12.41 -0.63 -9.21
CA THR A 177 -11.62 0.48 -8.65
C THR A 177 -11.48 0.34 -7.13
N THR A 178 -12.60 0.08 -6.44
CA THR A 178 -12.62 -0.03 -4.98
C THR A 178 -11.75 -1.19 -4.49
N CYS A 179 -11.86 -2.37 -5.10
CA CYS A 179 -11.02 -3.52 -4.75
C CYS A 179 -9.53 -3.21 -4.98
N GLY A 180 -9.18 -2.59 -6.12
CA GLY A 180 -7.82 -2.16 -6.40
C GLY A 180 -7.30 -1.14 -5.38
N PHE A 181 -8.09 -0.10 -5.10
CA PHE A 181 -7.71 0.96 -4.17
C PHE A 181 -7.59 0.49 -2.73
N ILE A 182 -8.57 -0.26 -2.21
CA ILE A 182 -8.54 -0.79 -0.84
C ILE A 182 -7.39 -1.78 -0.67
N SER A 183 -7.19 -2.68 -1.63
CA SER A 183 -6.06 -3.62 -1.55
C SER A 183 -4.70 -2.90 -1.57
N LEU A 184 -4.55 -1.85 -2.38
CA LEU A 184 -3.34 -1.04 -2.45
C LEU A 184 -3.13 -0.24 -1.16
N TRP A 185 -4.18 0.40 -0.63
CA TRP A 185 -4.15 1.19 0.59
C TRP A 185 -3.67 0.39 1.80
N PHE A 186 -4.21 -0.82 1.97
CA PHE A 186 -3.80 -1.71 3.06
C PHE A 186 -2.55 -2.56 2.76
N SER A 187 -1.92 -2.37 1.58
CA SER A 187 -0.62 -2.98 1.25
C SER A 187 0.54 -2.04 1.49
N ARG A 188 0.35 -0.73 1.24
CA ARG A 188 1.46 0.24 1.17
C ARG A 188 1.12 1.54 1.89
N GLU A 189 2.05 2.03 2.69
CA GLU A 189 1.93 3.28 3.45
C GLU A 189 2.00 4.52 2.54
N ASP A 190 2.66 4.39 1.39
CA ASP A 190 2.84 5.47 0.40
C ASP A 190 1.72 5.59 -0.63
N THR A 191 0.60 4.88 -0.47
CA THR A 191 -0.52 4.83 -1.44
C THR A 191 -1.16 6.19 -1.71
N ILE A 192 -0.87 7.21 -0.90
CA ILE A 192 -1.40 8.58 -1.06
C ILE A 192 -1.21 9.13 -2.49
N TRP A 193 -0.18 8.70 -3.23
CA TRP A 193 0.09 9.14 -4.61
C TRP A 193 -1.02 8.78 -5.61
N VAL A 194 -1.84 7.76 -5.33
CA VAL A 194 -2.98 7.37 -6.18
C VAL A 194 -4.19 8.27 -5.97
N VAL A 195 -4.32 8.90 -4.79
CA VAL A 195 -5.48 9.72 -4.42
C VAL A 195 -5.71 10.90 -5.37
N PRO A 196 -4.69 11.69 -5.78
CA PRO A 196 -4.88 12.75 -6.77
C PRO A 196 -5.46 12.24 -8.09
N PHE A 197 -5.02 11.08 -8.58
CA PHE A 197 -5.60 10.48 -9.79
C PHE A 197 -7.09 10.13 -9.58
N LEU A 198 -7.45 9.54 -8.44
CA LEU A 198 -8.84 9.21 -8.12
C LEU A 198 -9.71 10.47 -8.03
N ILE A 199 -9.23 11.53 -7.38
CA ILE A 199 -9.95 12.80 -7.26
C ILE A 199 -10.15 13.44 -8.63
N VAL A 200 -9.08 13.59 -9.42
CA VAL A 200 -9.16 14.22 -10.75
C VAL A 200 -10.07 13.41 -11.68
N SER A 201 -9.90 12.09 -11.74
CA SER A 201 -10.75 11.23 -12.58
C SER A 201 -12.21 11.25 -12.15
N ALA A 202 -12.49 11.25 -10.84
CA ALA A 202 -13.84 11.37 -10.30
C ALA A 202 -14.45 12.74 -10.64
N SER A 203 -13.68 13.82 -10.52
CA SER A 203 -14.12 15.18 -10.88
C SER A 203 -14.46 15.29 -12.37
N VAL A 204 -13.63 14.74 -13.24
CA VAL A 204 -13.89 14.71 -14.71
C VAL A 204 -15.18 13.94 -15.01
N ILE A 205 -15.39 12.79 -14.40
CA ILE A 205 -16.60 11.99 -14.57
C ILE A 205 -17.83 12.72 -14.04
N PHE A 206 -17.71 13.36 -12.87
CA PHE A 206 -18.77 14.14 -12.25
C PHE A 206 -19.20 15.33 -13.13
N LEU A 207 -18.25 16.14 -13.61
CA LEU A 207 -18.52 17.25 -14.51
C LEU A 207 -19.20 16.78 -15.81
N LYS A 208 -18.69 15.71 -16.41
CA LYS A 208 -19.28 15.11 -17.60
C LYS A 208 -20.70 14.61 -17.36
N ALA A 209 -20.97 14.02 -16.18
CA ALA A 209 -22.31 13.56 -15.80
C ALA A 209 -23.29 14.72 -15.58
N ILE A 210 -22.83 15.85 -15.02
CA ILE A 210 -23.62 17.06 -14.87
C ILE A 210 -23.97 17.65 -16.24
N ILE A 211 -22.97 17.89 -17.08
CA ILE A 211 -23.16 18.45 -18.42
C ILE A 211 -24.12 17.57 -19.24
N HIS A 212 -23.88 16.24 -19.27
CA HIS A 212 -24.78 15.31 -19.97
C HIS A 212 -26.19 15.35 -19.37
N GLY A 213 -26.31 15.39 -18.05
CA GLY A 213 -27.61 15.45 -17.38
C GLY A 213 -28.37 16.73 -17.61
N PHE A 214 -27.67 17.88 -17.78
CA PHE A 214 -28.26 19.15 -18.11
C PHE A 214 -28.87 19.15 -19.53
N PHE A 215 -28.13 18.64 -20.51
CA PHE A 215 -28.58 18.58 -21.91
C PHE A 215 -29.60 17.47 -22.21
N HIS A 216 -29.69 16.40 -21.40
CA HIS A 216 -30.52 15.23 -21.69
C HIS A 216 -31.62 14.98 -20.65
N ASN A 217 -31.97 15.97 -19.81
CA ASN A 217 -33.06 15.91 -18.83
C ASN A 217 -33.07 14.61 -17.96
N VAL A 218 -31.90 14.14 -17.53
CA VAL A 218 -31.79 12.96 -16.70
C VAL A 218 -32.39 13.21 -15.30
N LYS A 219 -33.30 12.34 -14.83
CA LYS A 219 -33.95 12.48 -13.50
C LYS A 219 -32.90 12.63 -12.40
N CYS A 220 -33.11 13.55 -11.47
CA CYS A 220 -32.19 13.86 -10.35
C CYS A 220 -31.78 12.60 -9.56
N LYS A 221 -32.71 11.68 -9.27
CA LYS A 221 -32.44 10.41 -8.59
C LYS A 221 -31.38 9.57 -9.27
N LYS A 222 -31.32 9.54 -10.61
CA LYS A 222 -30.28 8.80 -11.34
C LYS A 222 -28.92 9.47 -11.23
N ARG A 223 -28.86 10.81 -11.21
CA ARG A 223 -27.60 11.56 -11.04
C ARG A 223 -26.99 11.27 -9.68
N VAL A 224 -27.77 11.35 -8.60
CA VAL A 224 -27.33 11.04 -7.23
C VAL A 224 -26.80 9.61 -7.13
N GLN A 225 -27.46 8.62 -7.74
CA GLN A 225 -26.98 7.24 -7.76
C GLN A 225 -25.60 7.11 -8.43
N TYR A 226 -25.36 7.80 -9.54
CA TYR A 226 -24.06 7.76 -10.20
C TYR A 226 -22.95 8.40 -9.36
N ILE A 227 -23.28 9.50 -8.66
CA ILE A 227 -22.34 10.16 -7.75
C ILE A 227 -21.95 9.20 -6.59
N ILE A 228 -22.94 8.56 -5.96
CA ILE A 228 -22.67 7.61 -4.89
C ILE A 228 -21.79 6.44 -5.38
N ILE A 229 -22.08 5.91 -6.58
CA ILE A 229 -21.27 4.83 -7.15
C ILE A 229 -19.85 5.30 -7.48
N LEU A 230 -19.68 6.54 -7.94
CA LEU A 230 -18.38 7.13 -8.24
C LEU A 230 -17.55 7.34 -6.97
N LEU A 231 -18.20 7.69 -5.86
CA LEU A 231 -17.55 7.89 -4.56
C LEU A 231 -17.29 6.57 -3.81
N LEU A 232 -17.72 5.42 -4.34
CA LEU A 232 -17.60 4.13 -3.68
C LEU A 232 -16.17 3.81 -3.17
N PRO A 233 -15.07 4.08 -3.90
CA PRO A 233 -13.72 3.83 -3.40
C PRO A 233 -13.41 4.62 -2.11
N PHE A 234 -13.83 5.89 -2.06
CA PHE A 234 -13.61 6.74 -0.89
C PHE A 234 -14.50 6.37 0.29
N LEU A 235 -15.75 5.98 0.03
CA LEU A 235 -16.71 5.53 1.06
C LEU A 235 -16.33 4.14 1.63
N ALA A 236 -15.76 3.27 0.80
CA ALA A 236 -15.33 1.95 1.23
C ALA A 236 -14.10 1.99 2.14
N LEU A 237 -13.23 3.00 2.00
CA LEU A 237 -12.02 3.09 2.81
C LEU A 237 -12.31 3.15 4.32
N PRO A 238 -13.12 4.09 4.84
CA PRO A 238 -13.46 4.10 6.26
C PRO A 238 -14.22 2.84 6.71
N VAL A 239 -15.08 2.28 5.84
CA VAL A 239 -15.81 1.04 6.14
C VAL A 239 -14.87 -0.15 6.31
N CYS A 240 -13.85 -0.29 5.46
CA CYS A 240 -12.84 -1.35 5.57
C CYS A 240 -11.84 -1.09 6.71
N ARG A 241 -11.54 0.19 6.99
CA ARG A 241 -10.62 0.59 8.06
C ARG A 241 -11.20 0.34 9.45
N LEU A 242 -12.49 0.59 9.62
CA LEU A 242 -13.17 0.49 10.91
C LEU A 242 -12.97 -0.89 11.60
N PRO A 243 -13.26 -2.04 10.96
CA PRO A 243 -13.07 -3.34 11.62
C PRO A 243 -11.60 -3.60 11.98
N ILE A 244 -10.64 -3.19 11.15
CA ILE A 244 -9.20 -3.34 11.43
C ILE A 244 -8.83 -2.52 12.67
N THR A 245 -9.25 -1.26 12.72
CA THR A 245 -9.00 -0.36 13.86
C THR A 245 -9.65 -0.87 15.15
N LEU A 246 -10.89 -1.41 15.06
CA LEU A 246 -11.57 -2.00 16.20
C LEU A 246 -10.84 -3.23 16.75
N ILE A 247 -10.41 -4.14 15.88
CA ILE A 247 -9.65 -5.32 16.29
C ILE A 247 -8.32 -4.89 16.94
N ASN A 248 -7.60 -3.94 16.32
CA ASN A 248 -6.36 -3.41 16.88
C ASN A 248 -6.57 -2.73 18.24
N GLY A 249 -7.68 -2.00 18.39
CA GLY A 249 -8.08 -1.39 19.68
C GLY A 249 -8.28 -2.41 20.79
N VAL A 250 -8.94 -3.53 20.47
CA VAL A 250 -9.23 -4.61 21.43
C VAL A 250 -7.97 -5.45 21.73
N VAL A 251 -7.22 -5.82 20.69
CA VAL A 251 -6.08 -6.75 20.83
C VAL A 251 -4.81 -6.04 21.31
N TYR A 252 -4.56 -4.82 20.83
CA TYR A 252 -3.30 -4.10 21.07
C TYR A 252 -3.45 -2.80 21.84
N ASN A 253 -4.67 -2.41 22.23
CA ASN A 253 -4.95 -1.10 22.79
C ASN A 253 -4.49 0.07 21.90
N SER A 254 -4.49 -0.16 20.58
CA SER A 254 -4.08 0.79 19.51
C SER A 254 -5.24 1.02 18.54
N TRP A 255 -5.83 2.22 18.57
CA TRP A 255 -7.01 2.57 17.75
C TRP A 255 -6.61 3.09 16.36
N THR A 256 -5.64 2.43 15.73
CA THR A 256 -5.18 2.74 14.38
C THR A 256 -5.01 1.48 13.53
N ASP A 257 -4.99 1.66 12.22
CA ASP A 257 -4.68 0.61 11.25
C ASP A 257 -3.18 0.57 10.89
N ASN A 258 -2.47 1.69 11.05
CA ASN A 258 -1.04 1.79 10.77
C ASN A 258 -0.39 2.91 11.59
N GLU A 259 0.61 2.57 12.39
CA GLU A 259 1.31 3.49 13.29
C GLU A 259 2.37 4.36 12.60
N LEU A 260 2.81 3.98 11.39
CA LEU A 260 3.73 4.83 10.61
C LEU A 260 3.04 6.03 9.97
N THR A 261 1.71 5.96 9.80
CA THR A 261 0.93 7.00 9.14
C THR A 261 -0.03 7.74 10.07
N HIS A 262 -0.33 7.16 11.23
CA HIS A 262 -1.28 7.70 12.21
C HIS A 262 -0.73 7.62 13.64
N GLY A 263 -1.28 8.44 14.54
CA GLY A 263 -0.85 8.50 15.93
C GLY A 263 0.27 9.51 16.17
N ALA A 264 0.98 9.34 17.26
CA ALA A 264 2.04 10.27 17.70
C ALA A 264 3.37 10.02 16.99
N PHE A 265 3.69 8.77 16.60
CA PHE A 265 4.94 8.42 15.94
C PHE A 265 5.23 9.26 14.67
N PRO A 266 4.32 9.35 13.66
CA PRO A 266 4.58 10.18 12.49
C PRO A 266 4.70 11.67 12.81
N LYS A 267 4.11 12.16 13.90
CA LYS A 267 4.29 13.55 14.35
C LYS A 267 5.71 13.80 14.86
N VAL A 268 6.24 12.85 15.66
CA VAL A 268 7.65 12.90 16.10
C VAL A 268 8.59 12.89 14.91
N MET A 269 8.39 11.95 13.97
CA MET A 269 9.22 11.89 12.77
C MET A 269 9.19 13.19 11.96
N LYS A 270 7.99 13.77 11.79
CA LYS A 270 7.83 15.07 11.10
C LYS A 270 8.55 16.20 11.85
N ALA A 271 8.44 16.25 13.17
CA ALA A 271 9.12 17.25 13.99
C ALA A 271 10.65 17.11 13.89
N LEU A 272 11.18 15.89 13.96
CA LEU A 272 12.61 15.61 13.80
C LEU A 272 13.11 15.99 12.39
N TYR A 273 12.34 15.72 11.33
CA TYR A 273 12.71 16.16 9.97
C TYR A 273 12.72 17.68 9.80
N ALA A 274 11.89 18.40 10.56
CA ALA A 274 11.77 19.86 10.45
C ALA A 274 12.88 20.62 11.18
N ILE A 275 13.72 19.96 11.98
CA ILE A 275 14.86 20.60 12.65
C ILE A 275 15.93 20.87 11.60
N ASP A 276 16.28 22.14 11.40
CA ASP A 276 17.34 22.54 10.50
C ASP A 276 18.74 22.32 11.12
N MET A 277 19.68 21.95 10.26
CA MET A 277 21.09 21.79 10.57
C MET A 277 21.92 22.71 9.68
N GLU A 278 22.99 23.24 10.22
CA GLU A 278 23.89 24.16 9.49
C GLU A 278 24.50 23.46 8.26
N GLU A 279 24.91 22.18 8.43
CA GLU A 279 25.47 21.39 7.35
C GLU A 279 24.70 20.10 7.13
N PRO A 280 24.24 19.83 5.88
CA PRO A 280 23.52 18.61 5.58
C PRO A 280 24.46 17.39 5.55
N THR A 281 24.08 16.33 6.26
CA THR A 281 24.79 15.05 6.21
C THR A 281 24.31 14.23 5.01
N PRO A 282 25.21 13.79 4.10
CA PRO A 282 24.80 13.03 2.91
C PRO A 282 24.01 11.76 3.26
N TYR A 283 22.91 11.52 2.56
CA TYR A 283 21.99 10.39 2.72
C TYR A 283 21.35 10.27 4.12
N THR A 284 21.50 11.27 4.99
CA THR A 284 20.99 11.24 6.37
C THR A 284 20.12 12.48 6.62
N SER A 285 18.83 12.30 6.84
CA SER A 285 17.89 13.40 7.17
C SER A 285 17.84 13.68 8.67
N ILE A 286 18.18 12.69 9.50
CA ILE A 286 18.23 12.79 10.96
C ILE A 286 19.60 12.27 11.38
N SER A 287 20.56 13.20 11.50
CA SER A 287 21.93 12.91 11.93
C SER A 287 22.01 12.70 13.45
N ARG A 288 23.10 12.09 13.91
CA ARG A 288 23.38 11.97 15.34
C ARG A 288 23.44 13.34 16.03
N GLU A 289 24.11 14.31 15.43
CA GLU A 289 24.15 15.66 15.94
C GLU A 289 22.76 16.28 16.16
N LYS A 290 21.85 16.01 15.21
CA LYS A 290 20.45 16.44 15.35
C LYS A 290 19.78 15.79 16.55
N ILE A 291 20.01 14.50 16.79
CA ILE A 291 19.44 13.77 17.92
C ILE A 291 20.04 14.26 19.24
N GLU A 292 21.34 14.55 19.30
CA GLU A 292 21.99 15.12 20.47
C GLU A 292 21.35 16.46 20.87
N LYS A 293 21.07 17.34 19.91
CA LYS A 293 20.31 18.58 20.17
C LYS A 293 18.89 18.31 20.68
N VAL A 294 18.26 17.22 20.21
CA VAL A 294 16.91 16.87 20.67
C VAL A 294 16.94 16.30 22.09
N TYR A 295 18.01 15.62 22.51
CA TYR A 295 18.17 15.19 23.91
C TYR A 295 18.16 16.37 24.90
N GLU A 296 18.70 17.52 24.50
CA GLU A 296 18.71 18.74 25.34
C GLU A 296 17.28 19.31 25.54
N ILE A 297 16.39 19.14 24.56
CA ILE A 297 15.04 19.72 24.55
C ILE A 297 13.94 18.74 24.90
N SER A 298 14.20 17.44 24.81
CA SER A 298 13.23 16.37 25.09
C SER A 298 13.75 15.42 26.17
N PRO A 299 13.41 15.64 27.44
CA PRO A 299 13.74 14.71 28.53
C PRO A 299 13.22 13.30 28.29
N THR A 300 12.05 13.18 27.63
CA THR A 300 11.49 11.87 27.29
C THR A 300 12.36 11.14 26.28
N LEU A 301 12.88 11.80 25.23
CA LEU A 301 13.80 11.16 24.30
C LEU A 301 15.15 10.87 24.97
N ALA A 302 15.66 11.79 25.78
CA ALA A 302 16.90 11.61 26.53
C ALA A 302 16.84 10.41 27.50
N SER A 303 15.66 10.06 28.00
CA SER A 303 15.49 8.88 28.87
C SER A 303 15.82 7.54 28.21
N ILE A 304 15.88 7.49 26.89
CA ILE A 304 16.26 6.29 26.12
C ILE A 304 17.58 6.50 25.32
N GLN A 305 18.37 7.50 25.69
CA GLN A 305 19.58 7.89 24.97
C GLN A 305 20.53 6.72 24.73
N ASP A 306 20.88 5.98 25.78
CA ASP A 306 21.83 4.87 25.69
C ASP A 306 21.36 3.80 24.69
N SER A 307 20.08 3.44 24.76
CA SER A 307 19.48 2.48 23.84
C SER A 307 19.39 3.00 22.41
N LEU A 308 19.01 4.27 22.24
CA LEU A 308 18.90 4.86 20.90
C LEU A 308 20.27 5.01 20.25
N ASP A 309 21.27 5.47 20.98
CA ASP A 309 22.64 5.60 20.48
C ASP A 309 23.25 4.27 20.08
N ALA A 310 23.08 3.23 20.90
CA ALA A 310 23.55 1.88 20.58
C ALA A 310 22.85 1.30 19.32
N VAL A 311 21.55 1.52 19.20
CA VAL A 311 20.78 1.08 18.02
C VAL A 311 21.17 1.88 16.78
N MET A 312 21.39 3.19 16.89
CA MET A 312 21.87 4.01 15.78
C MET A 312 23.24 3.54 15.27
N ASP A 313 24.18 3.21 16.16
CA ASP A 313 25.50 2.67 15.78
C ASP A 313 25.35 1.34 15.01
N LEU A 314 24.48 0.45 15.49
CA LEU A 314 24.19 -0.81 14.81
C LEU A 314 23.61 -0.60 13.40
N TYR A 315 22.63 0.27 13.27
CA TYR A 315 21.99 0.57 11.98
C TYR A 315 22.95 1.29 11.03
N ALA A 316 23.75 2.23 11.51
CA ALA A 316 24.77 2.89 10.70
C ALA A 316 25.80 1.90 10.17
N ALA A 317 26.27 0.97 10.99
CA ALA A 317 27.19 -0.09 10.58
C ALA A 317 26.61 -1.02 9.51
N GLN A 318 25.31 -1.35 9.60
CA GLN A 318 24.65 -2.27 8.68
C GLN A 318 24.17 -1.62 7.38
N SER A 319 23.66 -0.39 7.44
CA SER A 319 23.02 0.29 6.30
C SER A 319 23.91 1.33 5.63
N GLY A 320 24.98 1.75 6.27
CA GLY A 320 25.83 2.85 5.82
C GLY A 320 26.51 2.58 4.48
N ARG A 321 26.23 3.41 3.48
CA ARG A 321 26.90 3.44 2.17
C ARG A 321 28.17 4.26 2.21
N ILE A 322 28.26 5.19 3.17
CA ILE A 322 29.36 6.12 3.36
C ILE A 322 30.07 5.76 4.66
N GLU A 323 31.39 5.53 4.59
CA GLU A 323 32.19 5.19 5.76
C GLU A 323 32.17 6.27 6.85
N GLU A 324 32.02 7.53 6.45
CA GLU A 324 31.90 8.65 7.40
C GLU A 324 30.60 8.55 8.22
N ASN A 325 29.47 8.20 7.57
CA ASN A 325 28.21 7.98 8.28
C ASN A 325 28.34 6.83 9.30
N LYS A 326 29.01 5.74 8.93
CA LYS A 326 29.28 4.64 9.85
C LYS A 326 30.09 5.07 11.05
N LYS A 327 31.16 5.85 10.80
CA LYS A 327 32.07 6.33 11.84
C LYS A 327 31.37 7.22 12.86
N TYR A 328 30.44 8.06 12.43
CA TYR A 328 29.70 8.97 13.32
C TYR A 328 28.36 8.42 13.79
N GLY A 329 28.03 7.17 13.48
CA GLY A 329 26.76 6.56 13.87
C GLY A 329 25.53 7.20 13.21
N ASN A 330 25.71 7.79 12.01
CA ASN A 330 24.64 8.41 11.25
C ASN A 330 23.85 7.34 10.49
N VAL A 331 22.57 7.21 10.82
CA VAL A 331 21.65 6.25 10.19
C VAL A 331 21.14 6.83 8.87
N GLU A 332 21.35 6.11 7.77
CA GLU A 332 20.89 6.55 6.45
C GLU A 332 19.37 6.59 6.32
N ASN A 333 18.88 7.40 5.38
CA ASN A 333 17.46 7.61 5.12
C ASN A 333 16.68 6.29 4.93
N GLY A 334 15.51 6.24 5.55
CA GLY A 334 14.65 5.07 5.53
C GLY A 334 14.90 4.04 6.63
N TRP A 335 16.00 4.21 7.43
CA TRP A 335 16.33 3.30 8.53
C TRP A 335 16.14 3.91 9.91
N PHE A 336 16.29 5.23 10.05
CA PHE A 336 16.22 5.90 11.36
C PHE A 336 14.87 5.65 12.08
N PHE A 337 13.75 5.63 11.36
CA PHE A 337 12.46 5.37 12.00
C PHE A 337 12.35 3.95 12.58
N TRP A 338 13.07 2.97 12.00
CA TRP A 338 13.21 1.65 12.60
C TRP A 338 14.12 1.69 13.81
N ALA A 339 15.26 2.36 13.74
CA ALA A 339 16.18 2.50 14.86
C ALA A 339 15.49 3.13 16.08
N LEU A 340 14.69 4.17 15.88
CA LEU A 340 13.93 4.79 16.96
C LEU A 340 12.90 3.81 17.55
N ARG A 341 12.16 3.06 16.72
CA ARG A 341 11.17 2.08 17.20
C ARG A 341 11.85 0.92 17.95
N ASP A 342 13.01 0.47 17.48
CA ASP A 342 13.79 -0.58 18.14
C ASP A 342 14.27 -0.12 19.53
N ALA A 343 14.83 1.09 19.64
CA ALA A 343 15.25 1.66 20.92
C ALA A 343 14.08 1.77 21.92
N VAL A 344 12.93 2.24 21.47
CA VAL A 344 11.70 2.33 22.30
C VAL A 344 11.20 0.94 22.70
N GLN A 345 11.38 -0.09 21.86
CA GLN A 345 11.08 -1.48 22.20
C GLN A 345 12.03 -2.00 23.29
N LEU A 346 13.33 -1.71 23.20
CA LEU A 346 14.32 -2.14 24.19
C LEU A 346 13.98 -1.62 25.59
N GLU A 347 13.49 -0.38 25.67
CA GLU A 347 13.06 0.25 26.93
C GLU A 347 11.64 -0.19 27.38
N GLY A 348 11.03 -1.15 26.67
CA GLY A 348 9.78 -1.77 27.09
C GLY A 348 8.50 -0.95 26.90
N TYR A 349 8.55 0.12 26.09
CA TYR A 349 7.35 0.93 25.82
C TYR A 349 6.38 0.27 24.84
N TYR A 350 6.81 -0.74 24.06
CA TYR A 350 5.96 -1.52 23.15
C TYR A 350 5.22 -2.69 23.82
N LYS A 351 4.81 -2.54 25.09
CA LYS A 351 3.95 -3.51 25.75
C LYS A 351 2.49 -3.43 25.27
N ASP A 352 2.03 -2.27 24.86
CA ASP A 352 0.73 -2.02 24.20
C ASP A 352 0.77 -0.70 23.44
N GLY A 353 -0.17 -0.52 22.47
CA GLY A 353 -0.20 0.63 21.57
C GLY A 353 -0.42 1.96 22.27
N ARG A 354 -1.20 1.99 23.36
CA ARG A 354 -1.42 3.22 24.13
C ARG A 354 -0.15 3.69 24.80
N THR A 355 0.63 2.76 25.35
CA THR A 355 1.89 3.08 26.03
C THR A 355 2.91 3.64 25.03
N ALA A 356 3.07 2.99 23.88
CA ALA A 356 3.96 3.47 22.82
C ALA A 356 3.53 4.85 22.28
N ASP A 357 2.25 5.03 21.98
CA ASP A 357 1.72 6.30 21.47
C ASP A 357 1.89 7.45 22.48
N ARG A 358 1.67 7.21 23.77
CA ARG A 358 1.91 8.21 24.84
C ARG A 358 3.37 8.62 24.94
N PHE A 359 4.29 7.68 24.82
CA PHE A 359 5.72 7.96 24.82
C PHE A 359 6.10 8.88 23.64
N TYR A 360 5.67 8.54 22.43
CA TYR A 360 5.88 9.40 21.26
C TYR A 360 5.16 10.75 21.37
N GLN A 361 3.96 10.78 21.94
CA GLN A 361 3.24 12.06 22.14
C GLN A 361 3.97 12.99 23.12
N ALA A 362 4.63 12.46 24.14
CA ALA A 362 5.44 13.25 25.06
C ALA A 362 6.64 13.88 24.34
N ILE A 363 7.41 13.09 23.56
CA ILE A 363 8.51 13.59 22.73
C ILE A 363 8.04 14.70 21.78
N TYR A 364 6.93 14.46 21.08
CA TYR A 364 6.37 15.45 20.16
C TYR A 364 6.03 16.76 20.84
N ASN A 365 5.38 16.69 22.01
CA ASN A 365 4.98 17.87 22.78
C ASN A 365 6.22 18.66 23.27
N GLU A 366 7.25 17.98 23.75
CA GLU A 366 8.49 18.60 24.23
C GLU A 366 9.20 19.36 23.09
N ILE A 367 9.32 18.72 21.92
CA ILE A 367 9.89 19.34 20.72
C ILE A 367 9.07 20.57 20.28
N GLU A 368 7.72 20.45 20.22
CA GLU A 368 6.84 21.55 19.81
C GLU A 368 6.91 22.75 20.78
N ILE A 369 7.07 22.51 22.09
CA ILE A 369 7.22 23.58 23.06
C ILE A 369 8.54 24.31 22.83
N ALA A 370 9.64 23.58 22.60
CA ALA A 370 10.94 24.18 22.37
C ALA A 370 10.99 25.06 21.11
N PHE A 371 10.24 24.68 20.05
CA PHE A 371 10.18 25.47 18.82
C PHE A 371 9.21 26.66 18.86
N LYS A 372 8.32 26.73 19.85
CA LYS A 372 7.41 27.85 20.04
C LYS A 372 7.98 28.98 20.91
N ASN A 373 9.02 28.69 21.66
CA ASN A 373 9.75 29.63 22.49
C ASN A 373 10.99 30.14 21.75
#